data_18a3d4e7e007342a2bd7523e92d7181c
#
_entry.id   18a3d4e7e007342a2bd7523e92d7181c
#
_cell.length_a   1.000
_cell.length_b   1.000
_cell.length_c   1.000
_cell.angle_alpha   90.00
_cell.angle_beta   90.00
_cell.angle_gamma   90.00
#
_symmetry.space_group_name_H-M   'P 1'
#
loop_
_entity.id
_entity.type
_entity.pdbx_description
1 polymer ?
#
loop_
_entity_poly.entity_id
_entity_poly.type
_entity_poly.pdbx_seq_one_letter_code
_entity_poly.pdbx_strand_id
1 'polypeptide(L)'
;MKRRHLRIYRKRREKKTLILILICILLIGIAAAERIGYIDMEQFISDKQEAIPYQKVSKTAEENTEKYYYRQLPEEQKQVYREILEGVRNHTEEIYVHDTDADETNQIFRKLMKDQPDIFWCDGTATATTHKGTESYTVLKPKYFYTAKESQTMQTEITQVAAKWLAGLDADADEYQKILYVYEKIVDEVDYDESAPDNQNIYSIFVNRQSVCAGYSK
;
A
#
# COMPACT_ATOMS: atom_id res chain seq x y z
N MET A 1 19.06 -47.25 -46.66
CA MET A 1 18.43 -46.17 -45.83
C MET A 1 19.31 -45.59 -44.71
N LYS A 2 20.18 -46.30 -44.05
CA LYS A 2 21.03 -45.83 -42.91
C LYS A 2 21.97 -44.64 -43.22
N ARG A 3 22.50 -44.49 -44.42
CA ARG A 3 23.48 -43.41 -44.74
C ARG A 3 22.86 -42.01 -44.86
N ARG A 4 21.56 -41.85 -45.16
CA ARG A 4 20.87 -40.56 -45.23
C ARG A 4 20.58 -39.97 -43.83
N HIS A 5 20.23 -40.80 -42.84
CA HIS A 5 19.97 -40.38 -41.47
C HIS A 5 21.24 -39.86 -40.77
N LEU A 6 22.38 -40.51 -40.99
CA LEU A 6 23.67 -40.09 -40.43
C LEU A 6 24.13 -38.71 -40.96
N ARG A 7 23.85 -38.42 -42.27
CA ARG A 7 24.19 -37.10 -42.84
C ARG A 7 23.33 -35.97 -42.30
N ILE A 8 22.05 -36.21 -42.00
CA ILE A 8 21.14 -35.22 -41.45
C ILE A 8 21.51 -34.92 -39.97
N TYR A 9 21.87 -35.97 -39.23
CA TYR A 9 22.29 -35.84 -37.81
C TYR A 9 23.61 -35.06 -37.67
N ARG A 10 24.58 -35.35 -38.58
CA ARG A 10 25.86 -34.65 -38.64
C ARG A 10 25.68 -33.18 -38.98
N LYS A 11 24.84 -32.84 -39.98
CA LYS A 11 24.53 -31.47 -40.39
C LYS A 11 23.81 -30.66 -39.28
N ARG A 12 22.93 -31.31 -38.49
CA ARG A 12 22.29 -30.69 -37.34
C ARG A 12 23.27 -30.41 -36.18
N ARG A 13 24.21 -31.32 -35.96
CA ARG A 13 25.25 -31.17 -34.95
C ARG A 13 26.21 -30.04 -35.33
N GLU A 14 26.64 -29.99 -36.56
CA GLU A 14 27.51 -28.93 -37.12
C GLU A 14 26.83 -27.53 -37.00
N LYS A 15 25.53 -27.42 -37.31
CA LYS A 15 24.76 -26.19 -37.12
C LYS A 15 24.69 -25.76 -35.64
N LYS A 16 24.44 -26.70 -34.72
CA LYS A 16 24.44 -26.42 -33.27
C LYS A 16 25.81 -25.95 -32.77
N THR A 17 26.87 -26.59 -33.23
CA THR A 17 28.24 -26.20 -32.89
C THR A 17 28.58 -24.81 -33.42
N LEU A 18 28.15 -24.50 -34.64
CA LEU A 18 28.36 -23.19 -35.27
C LEU A 18 27.62 -22.07 -34.54
N ILE A 19 26.38 -22.33 -34.11
CA ILE A 19 25.59 -21.41 -33.30
C ILE A 19 26.26 -21.18 -31.93
N LEU A 20 26.77 -22.24 -31.31
CA LEU A 20 27.46 -22.14 -30.01
C LEU A 20 28.74 -21.30 -30.13
N ILE A 21 29.51 -21.50 -31.19
CA ILE A 21 30.73 -20.70 -31.49
C ILE A 21 30.37 -19.23 -31.70
N LEU A 22 29.31 -18.94 -32.45
CA LEU A 22 28.84 -17.56 -32.66
C LEU A 22 28.40 -16.88 -31.36
N ILE A 23 27.70 -17.60 -30.47
CA ILE A 23 27.34 -17.11 -29.15
C ILE A 23 28.58 -16.82 -28.31
N CYS A 24 29.58 -17.72 -28.31
CA CYS A 24 30.84 -17.50 -27.60
C CYS A 24 31.61 -16.28 -28.12
N ILE A 25 31.66 -16.08 -29.42
CA ILE A 25 32.31 -14.91 -30.02
C ILE A 25 31.57 -13.63 -29.66
N LEU A 26 30.22 -13.65 -29.65
CA LEU A 26 29.40 -12.52 -29.21
C LEU A 26 29.66 -12.16 -27.73
N LEU A 27 29.71 -13.16 -26.85
CA LEU A 27 29.99 -12.97 -25.43
C LEU A 27 31.39 -12.42 -25.17
N ILE A 28 32.39 -12.93 -25.93
CA ILE A 28 33.79 -12.39 -25.86
C ILE A 28 33.84 -10.97 -26.38
N GLY A 29 33.09 -10.64 -27.44
CA GLY A 29 32.98 -9.29 -27.97
C GLY A 29 32.36 -8.32 -26.99
N ILE A 30 31.31 -8.72 -26.26
CA ILE A 30 30.65 -7.92 -25.22
C ILE A 30 31.64 -7.70 -24.06
N ALA A 31 32.29 -8.75 -23.54
CA ALA A 31 33.27 -8.63 -22.47
C ALA A 31 34.48 -7.78 -22.84
N ALA A 32 34.90 -7.78 -24.10
CA ALA A 32 35.97 -6.91 -24.58
C ALA A 32 35.52 -5.46 -24.71
N ALA A 33 34.29 -5.21 -25.14
CA ALA A 33 33.71 -3.86 -25.24
C ALA A 33 33.52 -3.21 -23.86
N GLU A 34 33.14 -3.99 -22.85
CA GLU A 34 33.04 -3.57 -21.46
C GLU A 34 34.43 -3.19 -20.87
N ARG A 35 35.44 -4.01 -21.16
CA ARG A 35 36.82 -3.76 -20.70
C ARG A 35 37.47 -2.51 -21.33
N ILE A 36 36.99 -2.11 -22.50
CA ILE A 36 37.46 -0.90 -23.25
C ILE A 36 36.61 0.33 -22.84
N GLY A 37 35.58 0.18 -21.97
CA GLY A 37 34.68 1.26 -21.58
C GLY A 37 33.70 1.71 -22.67
N TYR A 38 33.51 0.87 -23.69
CA TYR A 38 32.56 1.14 -24.79
C TYR A 38 31.10 0.82 -24.43
N ILE A 39 30.89 -0.08 -23.47
CA ILE A 39 29.57 -0.46 -22.99
C ILE A 39 29.71 -0.66 -21.48
N ASP A 40 29.01 0.14 -20.70
CA ASP A 40 28.81 -0.11 -19.28
C ASP A 40 27.58 -0.99 -19.12
N MET A 41 27.80 -2.30 -18.95
CA MET A 41 26.71 -3.27 -18.80
C MET A 41 25.93 -3.08 -17.49
N GLU A 42 26.55 -2.58 -16.44
CA GLU A 42 25.86 -2.25 -15.19
C GLU A 42 24.91 -1.06 -15.40
N GLN A 43 25.38 -0.03 -16.10
CA GLN A 43 24.56 1.13 -16.45
C GLN A 43 23.45 0.76 -17.44
N PHE A 44 23.73 -0.10 -18.44
CA PHE A 44 22.73 -0.56 -19.40
C PHE A 44 21.63 -1.44 -18.77
N ILE A 45 21.99 -2.26 -17.76
CA ILE A 45 21.04 -3.05 -16.99
C ILE A 45 20.25 -2.15 -16.04
N SER A 46 20.90 -1.20 -15.39
CA SER A 46 20.27 -0.22 -14.49
C SER A 46 19.28 0.70 -15.22
N ASP A 47 19.62 1.17 -16.42
CA ASP A 47 18.73 2.01 -17.24
C ASP A 47 17.50 1.28 -17.77
N LYS A 48 17.52 -0.06 -17.80
CA LYS A 48 16.38 -0.89 -18.20
C LYS A 48 15.58 -1.42 -17.01
N GLN A 49 16.06 -1.30 -15.81
CA GLN A 49 15.29 -1.61 -14.61
C GLN A 49 14.37 -0.41 -14.36
N GLU A 50 13.08 -0.55 -14.70
CA GLU A 50 12.08 0.43 -14.26
C GLU A 50 12.19 0.56 -12.75
N ALA A 51 12.46 1.77 -12.29
CA ALA A 51 12.57 2.04 -10.85
C ALA A 51 11.26 1.62 -10.18
N ILE A 52 11.37 0.88 -9.08
CA ILE A 52 10.21 0.44 -8.30
C ILE A 52 9.43 1.70 -7.88
N PRO A 53 8.12 1.79 -8.17
CA PRO A 53 7.35 3.00 -7.94
C PRO A 53 6.91 3.11 -6.47
N TYR A 54 7.88 3.22 -5.56
CA TYR A 54 7.61 3.44 -4.14
C TYR A 54 6.77 4.69 -3.89
N GLN A 55 5.95 4.65 -2.85
CA GLN A 55 5.17 5.80 -2.45
C GLN A 55 6.07 6.93 -1.93
N LYS A 56 5.89 8.14 -2.46
CA LYS A 56 6.56 9.33 -1.92
C LYS A 56 5.83 9.75 -0.65
N VAL A 57 6.47 9.52 0.48
CA VAL A 57 5.92 9.89 1.79
C VAL A 57 5.85 11.42 1.89
N SER A 58 4.65 11.95 2.11
CA SER A 58 4.44 13.38 2.34
C SER A 58 4.78 13.77 3.79
N LYS A 59 5.02 15.07 4.03
CA LYS A 59 5.24 15.59 5.41
C LYS A 59 4.04 15.33 6.32
N THR A 60 2.83 15.32 5.77
CA THR A 60 1.59 15.04 6.51
C THR A 60 1.57 13.61 7.09
N ALA A 61 2.20 12.66 6.39
CA ALA A 61 2.34 11.30 6.91
C ALA A 61 3.31 11.23 8.12
N GLU A 62 4.28 12.14 8.21
CA GLU A 62 5.23 12.24 9.33
C GLU A 62 4.57 12.84 10.59
N GLU A 63 3.52 13.66 10.44
CA GLU A 63 2.80 14.31 11.55
C GLU A 63 1.94 13.34 12.39
N ASN A 64 1.72 12.10 11.92
CA ASN A 64 0.96 11.08 12.64
C ASN A 64 1.75 10.34 13.74
N THR A 65 2.80 10.93 14.27
CA THR A 65 3.70 10.31 15.27
C THR A 65 3.04 10.05 16.62
N GLU A 66 1.88 10.67 16.91
CA GLU A 66 1.13 10.48 18.16
C GLU A 66 0.26 9.21 18.17
N LYS A 67 0.14 8.51 17.05
CA LYS A 67 -0.72 7.32 16.94
C LYS A 67 -0.19 6.14 17.75
N TYR A 68 -1.09 5.44 18.44
CA TYR A 68 -0.75 4.42 19.43
C TYR A 68 0.09 3.28 18.87
N TYR A 69 -0.35 2.66 17.78
CA TYR A 69 0.39 1.54 17.16
C TYR A 69 1.63 2.01 16.43
N TYR A 70 1.59 3.15 15.75
CA TYR A 70 2.76 3.72 15.08
C TYR A 70 3.95 3.93 16.01
N ARG A 71 3.74 4.48 17.22
CA ARG A 71 4.81 4.70 18.19
C ARG A 71 5.51 3.44 18.66
N GLN A 72 4.83 2.29 18.60
CA GLN A 72 5.35 1.00 19.03
C GLN A 72 6.11 0.26 17.92
N LEU A 73 6.12 0.77 16.68
CA LEU A 73 6.83 0.17 15.58
C LEU A 73 8.33 0.51 15.63
N PRO A 74 9.22 -0.42 15.26
CA PRO A 74 10.60 -0.12 14.89
C PRO A 74 10.67 0.88 13.73
N GLU A 75 11.78 1.61 13.59
CA GLU A 75 11.90 2.67 12.57
C GLU A 75 11.72 2.15 11.13
N GLU A 76 12.22 0.96 10.83
CA GLU A 76 12.03 0.30 9.53
C GLU A 76 10.54 0.06 9.24
N GLN A 77 9.78 -0.45 10.22
CA GLN A 77 8.33 -0.65 10.09
C GLN A 77 7.56 0.67 10.04
N LYS A 78 8.05 1.73 10.66
CA LYS A 78 7.44 3.07 10.57
C LYS A 78 7.52 3.63 9.14
N GLN A 79 8.60 3.36 8.42
CA GLN A 79 8.70 3.72 7.01
C GLN A 79 7.60 3.01 6.21
N VAL A 80 7.48 1.69 6.34
CA VAL A 80 6.44 0.89 5.67
C VAL A 80 5.03 1.40 6.03
N TYR A 81 4.79 1.71 7.30
CA TYR A 81 3.52 2.29 7.75
C TYR A 81 3.21 3.61 7.01
N ARG A 82 4.19 4.51 6.87
CA ARG A 82 4.00 5.79 6.16
C ARG A 82 3.75 5.59 4.67
N GLU A 83 4.44 4.67 4.03
CA GLU A 83 4.23 4.32 2.62
C GLU A 83 2.83 3.76 2.39
N ILE A 84 2.37 2.87 3.26
CA ILE A 84 1.01 2.34 3.20
C ILE A 84 -0.02 3.45 3.44
N LEU A 85 0.18 4.29 4.46
CA LEU A 85 -0.73 5.39 4.79
C LEU A 85 -0.91 6.35 3.61
N GLU A 86 0.19 6.75 2.99
CA GLU A 86 0.17 7.62 1.81
C GLU A 86 -0.58 6.96 0.66
N GLY A 87 -0.28 5.69 0.37
CA GLY A 87 -0.97 4.96 -0.69
C GLY A 87 -2.47 4.81 -0.44
N VAL A 88 -2.88 4.48 0.78
CA VAL A 88 -4.31 4.34 1.13
C VAL A 88 -5.05 5.68 1.07
N ARG A 89 -4.43 6.77 1.52
CA ARG A 89 -5.00 8.11 1.42
C ARG A 89 -5.19 8.56 -0.02
N ASN A 90 -4.29 8.16 -0.90
CA ASN A 90 -4.34 8.44 -2.34
C ASN A 90 -5.18 7.43 -3.14
N HIS A 91 -5.83 6.45 -2.50
CA HIS A 91 -6.57 5.36 -3.16
C HIS A 91 -5.72 4.60 -4.19
N THR A 92 -4.43 4.42 -3.89
CA THR A 92 -3.50 3.68 -4.75
C THR A 92 -3.86 2.19 -4.75
N GLU A 93 -4.04 1.59 -5.93
CA GLU A 93 -4.43 0.19 -6.07
C GLU A 93 -3.27 -0.77 -5.72
N GLU A 94 -2.04 -0.40 -6.05
CA GLU A 94 -0.82 -1.15 -5.79
C GLU A 94 0.17 -0.26 -5.02
N ILE A 95 0.33 -0.53 -3.73
CA ILE A 95 1.22 0.21 -2.84
C ILE A 95 2.52 -0.58 -2.72
N TYR A 96 3.62 -0.01 -3.21
CA TYR A 96 4.96 -0.59 -3.15
C TYR A 96 5.63 -0.13 -1.85
N VAL A 97 6.12 -1.10 -1.06
CA VAL A 97 6.77 -0.85 0.23
C VAL A 97 8.14 -1.50 0.29
N HIS A 98 9.07 -0.84 1.00
CA HIS A 98 10.45 -1.26 1.13
C HIS A 98 10.61 -2.39 2.16
N ASP A 99 11.66 -3.19 1.97
CA ASP A 99 12.33 -4.06 2.96
C ASP A 99 11.43 -4.81 3.96
N THR A 100 10.30 -5.37 3.47
CA THR A 100 9.38 -6.12 4.30
C THR A 100 8.80 -7.31 3.52
N ASP A 101 8.27 -8.29 4.23
CA ASP A 101 7.54 -9.38 3.60
C ASP A 101 6.01 -9.18 3.68
N ALA A 102 5.27 -10.08 3.02
CA ALA A 102 3.82 -10.00 2.91
C ALA A 102 3.11 -10.10 4.27
N ASP A 103 3.61 -10.93 5.19
CA ASP A 103 3.01 -11.13 6.50
C ASP A 103 3.22 -9.90 7.39
N GLU A 104 4.43 -9.37 7.41
CA GLU A 104 4.77 -8.16 8.14
C GLU A 104 4.02 -6.95 7.59
N THR A 105 3.97 -6.78 6.26
CA THR A 105 3.20 -5.73 5.60
C THR A 105 1.73 -5.76 6.01
N ASN A 106 1.10 -6.94 6.01
CA ASN A 106 -0.28 -7.11 6.45
C ASN A 106 -0.48 -6.80 7.94
N GLN A 107 0.51 -7.10 8.80
CA GLN A 107 0.44 -6.74 10.22
C GLN A 107 0.51 -5.23 10.42
N ILE A 108 1.42 -4.55 9.71
CA ILE A 108 1.55 -3.08 9.75
C ILE A 108 0.27 -2.43 9.23
N PHE A 109 -0.29 -2.93 8.13
CA PHE A 109 -1.55 -2.43 7.58
C PHE A 109 -2.72 -2.55 8.59
N ARG A 110 -2.87 -3.68 9.28
CA ARG A 110 -3.89 -3.83 10.33
C ARG A 110 -3.70 -2.87 11.51
N LYS A 111 -2.46 -2.58 11.90
CA LYS A 111 -2.15 -1.57 12.94
C LYS A 111 -2.52 -0.17 12.46
N LEU A 112 -2.19 0.15 11.21
CA LEU A 112 -2.55 1.42 10.57
C LEU A 112 -4.05 1.64 10.57
N MET A 113 -4.84 0.65 10.16
CA MET A 113 -6.30 0.77 10.11
C MET A 113 -6.94 0.97 11.49
N LYS A 114 -6.27 0.54 12.57
CA LYS A 114 -6.70 0.83 13.95
C LYS A 114 -6.31 2.24 14.40
N ASP A 115 -5.18 2.76 13.92
CA ASP A 115 -4.70 4.10 14.24
C ASP A 115 -5.42 5.20 13.46
N GLN A 116 -6.02 4.87 12.32
CA GLN A 116 -6.61 5.81 11.35
C GLN A 116 -8.11 5.52 11.13
N PRO A 117 -8.98 5.74 12.12
CA PRO A 117 -10.42 5.51 11.98
C PRO A 117 -11.08 6.43 10.96
N ASP A 118 -10.45 7.54 10.62
CA ASP A 118 -10.82 8.47 9.56
C ASP A 118 -10.72 7.86 8.16
N ILE A 119 -9.94 6.79 7.98
CA ILE A 119 -9.87 6.04 6.72
C ILE A 119 -11.03 5.02 6.66
N PHE A 120 -12.24 5.50 6.48
CA PHE A 120 -13.46 4.69 6.43
C PHE A 120 -13.73 4.05 5.06
N TRP A 121 -13.07 4.52 4.02
CA TRP A 121 -13.22 4.04 2.64
C TRP A 121 -12.46 2.75 2.32
N CYS A 122 -11.64 2.26 3.24
CA CYS A 122 -10.92 1.01 3.13
C CYS A 122 -11.51 -0.03 4.10
N ASP A 123 -11.73 -1.26 3.63
CA ASP A 123 -12.36 -2.32 4.45
C ASP A 123 -11.42 -2.93 5.51
N GLY A 124 -10.13 -2.52 5.50
CA GLY A 124 -9.11 -3.05 6.40
C GLY A 124 -8.54 -4.40 5.99
N THR A 125 -8.92 -4.91 4.81
CA THR A 125 -8.32 -6.10 4.20
C THR A 125 -7.45 -5.75 3.01
N ALA A 126 -6.38 -6.50 2.80
CA ALA A 126 -5.47 -6.33 1.69
C ALA A 126 -4.81 -7.65 1.30
N THR A 127 -4.35 -7.73 0.06
CA THR A 127 -3.45 -8.80 -0.39
C THR A 127 -2.04 -8.24 -0.49
N ALA A 128 -1.07 -8.89 0.14
CA ALA A 128 0.33 -8.53 0.05
C ALA A 128 1.12 -9.62 -0.70
N THR A 129 2.03 -9.22 -1.58
CA THR A 129 2.89 -10.13 -2.36
C THR A 129 4.31 -9.63 -2.32
N THR A 130 5.24 -10.47 -1.82
CA THR A 130 6.66 -10.15 -1.77
C THR A 130 7.36 -10.58 -3.06
N HIS A 131 8.10 -9.67 -3.65
CA HIS A 131 8.97 -9.89 -4.80
C HIS A 131 10.42 -9.91 -4.33
N LYS A 132 11.12 -11.03 -4.67
CA LYS A 132 12.54 -11.21 -4.34
C LYS A 132 13.35 -11.17 -5.64
N GLY A 133 14.30 -10.24 -5.72
CA GLY A 133 15.18 -10.04 -6.87
C GLY A 133 16.47 -9.36 -6.45
N THR A 134 17.01 -8.53 -7.30
CA THR A 134 18.17 -7.67 -6.97
C THR A 134 17.82 -6.70 -5.84
N GLU A 135 16.61 -6.20 -5.84
CA GLU A 135 15.97 -5.46 -4.76
C GLU A 135 14.71 -6.20 -4.34
N SER A 136 14.50 -6.32 -3.03
CA SER A 136 13.31 -6.97 -2.48
C SER A 136 12.28 -5.90 -2.10
N TYR A 137 11.03 -6.11 -2.49
CA TYR A 137 9.92 -5.22 -2.16
C TYR A 137 8.63 -6.01 -2.00
N THR A 138 7.65 -5.41 -1.34
CA THR A 138 6.31 -5.98 -1.23
C THR A 138 5.28 -5.05 -1.85
N VAL A 139 4.33 -5.63 -2.57
CA VAL A 139 3.18 -4.91 -3.14
C VAL A 139 1.96 -5.24 -2.30
N LEU A 140 1.37 -4.20 -1.69
CA LEU A 140 0.11 -4.27 -0.95
C LEU A 140 -1.02 -3.76 -1.85
N LYS A 141 -2.10 -4.54 -1.95
CA LYS A 141 -3.34 -4.18 -2.66
C LYS A 141 -4.49 -4.07 -1.66
N PRO A 142 -4.77 -2.87 -1.15
CA PRO A 142 -5.91 -2.65 -0.26
C PRO A 142 -7.23 -2.83 -1.00
N LYS A 143 -8.27 -3.22 -0.26
CA LYS A 143 -9.63 -3.25 -0.79
C LYS A 143 -10.37 -2.00 -0.36
N TYR A 144 -10.84 -1.24 -1.33
CA TYR A 144 -11.61 -0.01 -1.12
C TYR A 144 -13.10 -0.27 -1.27
N PHE A 145 -13.92 0.33 -0.39
CA PHE A 145 -15.38 0.36 -0.49
C PHE A 145 -15.85 1.44 -1.44
N TYR A 146 -15.14 2.58 -1.44
CA TYR A 146 -15.52 3.79 -2.14
C TYR A 146 -14.36 4.29 -3.02
N THR A 147 -14.70 4.95 -4.11
CA THR A 147 -13.74 5.67 -4.94
C THR A 147 -13.20 6.91 -4.21
N ALA A 148 -12.08 7.46 -4.66
CA ALA A 148 -11.51 8.68 -4.10
C ALA A 148 -12.51 9.86 -4.08
N LYS A 149 -13.33 9.99 -5.15
CA LYS A 149 -14.35 11.05 -5.24
C LYS A 149 -15.49 10.85 -4.25
N GLU A 150 -15.98 9.62 -4.10
CA GLU A 150 -17.03 9.29 -3.12
C GLU A 150 -16.53 9.54 -1.71
N SER A 151 -15.33 9.05 -1.37
CA SER A 151 -14.70 9.24 -0.06
C SER A 151 -14.54 10.73 0.29
N GLN A 152 -14.13 11.55 -0.67
CA GLN A 152 -14.02 13.00 -0.47
C GLN A 152 -15.35 13.67 -0.17
N THR A 153 -16.43 13.27 -0.87
CA THR A 153 -17.78 13.77 -0.61
C THR A 153 -18.23 13.37 0.79
N MET A 154 -18.12 12.09 1.13
CA MET A 154 -18.50 11.56 2.44
C MET A 154 -17.68 12.20 3.59
N GLN A 155 -16.38 12.41 3.38
CA GLN A 155 -15.52 13.12 4.35
C GLN A 155 -16.00 14.57 4.59
N THR A 156 -16.46 15.25 3.54
CA THR A 156 -17.02 16.59 3.67
C THR A 156 -18.30 16.57 4.51
N GLU A 157 -19.18 15.59 4.32
CA GLU A 157 -20.39 15.41 5.11
C GLU A 157 -20.09 15.12 6.58
N ILE A 158 -19.15 14.20 6.87
CA ILE A 158 -18.67 13.95 8.23
C ILE A 158 -18.18 15.24 8.89
N THR A 159 -17.32 15.99 8.19
CA THR A 159 -16.74 17.24 8.70
C THR A 159 -17.82 18.27 9.02
N GLN A 160 -18.83 18.41 8.17
CA GLN A 160 -19.94 19.34 8.40
C GLN A 160 -20.78 18.94 9.62
N VAL A 161 -21.03 17.66 9.80
CA VAL A 161 -21.80 17.17 10.95
C VAL A 161 -20.98 17.31 12.24
N ALA A 162 -19.70 16.92 12.22
CA ALA A 162 -18.81 17.09 13.37
C ALA A 162 -18.71 18.57 13.79
N ALA A 163 -18.58 19.49 12.83
CA ALA A 163 -18.58 20.93 13.11
C ALA A 163 -19.88 21.40 13.76
N LYS A 164 -21.05 20.91 13.31
CA LYS A 164 -22.34 21.23 13.93
C LYS A 164 -22.45 20.69 15.35
N TRP A 165 -21.97 19.49 15.61
CA TRP A 165 -21.94 18.92 16.96
C TRP A 165 -21.06 19.75 17.88
N LEU A 166 -19.84 20.05 17.45
CA LEU A 166 -18.86 20.79 18.25
C LEU A 166 -19.23 22.26 18.47
N ALA A 167 -20.12 22.83 17.65
CA ALA A 167 -20.60 24.21 17.84
C ALA A 167 -21.36 24.43 19.16
N GLY A 168 -21.86 23.38 19.79
CA GLY A 168 -22.52 23.45 21.10
C GLY A 168 -21.57 23.18 22.28
N LEU A 169 -20.29 22.91 22.03
CA LEU A 169 -19.30 22.67 23.06
C LEU A 169 -18.83 24.01 23.65
N ASP A 170 -18.73 24.07 25.00
CA ASP A 170 -18.17 25.24 25.67
C ASP A 170 -16.70 25.43 25.28
N ALA A 171 -16.34 26.68 24.94
CA ALA A 171 -14.97 27.03 24.56
C ALA A 171 -13.95 26.78 25.67
N ASP A 172 -14.37 26.91 26.92
CA ASP A 172 -13.56 26.73 28.13
C ASP A 172 -13.63 25.29 28.69
N ALA A 173 -14.30 24.35 27.98
CA ALA A 173 -14.44 22.96 28.38
C ALA A 173 -13.06 22.30 28.56
N ASP A 174 -12.84 21.60 29.65
CA ASP A 174 -11.67 20.76 29.86
C ASP A 174 -11.75 19.45 29.02
N GLU A 175 -10.69 18.64 29.07
CA GLU A 175 -10.60 17.42 28.27
C GLU A 175 -11.72 16.41 28.63
N TYR A 176 -12.02 16.25 29.89
CA TYR A 176 -13.09 15.37 30.34
C TYR A 176 -14.47 15.84 29.84
N GLN A 177 -14.76 17.14 29.97
CA GLN A 177 -16.00 17.72 29.47
C GLN A 177 -16.15 17.56 27.96
N LYS A 178 -15.08 17.73 27.20
CA LYS A 178 -15.07 17.48 25.75
C LYS A 178 -15.42 16.03 25.41
N ILE A 179 -14.78 15.09 26.10
CA ILE A 179 -15.05 13.65 25.90
C ILE A 179 -16.49 13.31 26.26
N LEU A 180 -16.98 13.80 27.42
CA LEU A 180 -18.34 13.55 27.89
C LEU A 180 -19.37 14.13 26.89
N TYR A 181 -19.14 15.35 26.43
CA TYR A 181 -20.03 16.00 25.44
C TYR A 181 -20.15 15.19 24.15
N VAL A 182 -19.03 14.73 23.59
CA VAL A 182 -19.04 13.90 22.38
C VAL A 182 -19.71 12.55 22.63
N TYR A 183 -19.46 11.93 23.77
CA TYR A 183 -20.10 10.70 24.19
C TYR A 183 -21.64 10.84 24.29
N GLU A 184 -22.13 11.87 24.96
CA GLU A 184 -23.56 12.17 25.08
C GLU A 184 -24.19 12.43 23.70
N LYS A 185 -23.51 13.15 22.81
CA LYS A 185 -23.96 13.36 21.45
C LYS A 185 -24.12 12.06 20.67
N ILE A 186 -23.19 11.13 20.80
CA ILE A 186 -23.29 9.82 20.16
C ILE A 186 -24.45 9.01 20.71
N VAL A 187 -24.60 8.99 22.06
CA VAL A 187 -25.68 8.25 22.72
C VAL A 187 -27.06 8.79 22.36
N ASP A 188 -27.20 10.12 22.28
CA ASP A 188 -28.49 10.77 22.02
C ASP A 188 -28.90 10.76 20.55
N GLU A 189 -27.93 10.73 19.63
CA GLU A 189 -28.21 10.95 18.21
C GLU A 189 -27.98 9.72 17.32
N VAL A 190 -27.44 8.62 17.84
CA VAL A 190 -27.10 7.43 17.04
C VAL A 190 -27.81 6.18 17.57
N ASP A 191 -28.60 5.56 16.73
CA ASP A 191 -29.28 4.30 17.05
C ASP A 191 -28.37 3.09 16.77
N TYR A 192 -28.51 2.04 17.59
CA TYR A 192 -27.86 0.77 17.33
C TYR A 192 -28.72 -0.06 16.37
N ASP A 193 -28.21 -0.28 15.13
CA ASP A 193 -28.92 -1.01 14.08
C ASP A 193 -27.98 -1.94 13.29
N GLU A 194 -28.16 -3.25 13.47
CA GLU A 194 -27.40 -4.27 12.76
C GLU A 194 -27.74 -4.37 11.25
N SER A 195 -28.89 -3.86 10.86
CA SER A 195 -29.37 -3.90 9.47
C SER A 195 -29.00 -2.66 8.65
N ALA A 196 -28.49 -1.62 9.30
CA ALA A 196 -28.14 -0.37 8.63
C ALA A 196 -26.95 -0.55 7.66
N PRO A 197 -26.99 0.09 6.48
CA PRO A 197 -25.87 0.07 5.56
C PRO A 197 -24.67 0.80 6.17
N ASP A 198 -23.45 0.36 5.81
CA ASP A 198 -22.19 0.97 6.22
C ASP A 198 -21.98 1.13 7.74
N ASN A 199 -22.68 0.32 8.53
CA ASN A 199 -22.81 0.46 9.97
C ASN A 199 -21.53 0.21 10.80
N GLN A 200 -20.36 -0.05 10.15
CA GLN A 200 -19.11 -0.41 10.84
C GLN A 200 -18.03 0.67 10.77
N ASN A 201 -18.35 1.87 10.34
CA ASN A 201 -17.39 2.95 10.18
C ASN A 201 -17.93 4.30 10.71
N ILE A 202 -17.06 5.32 10.73
CA ILE A 202 -17.44 6.65 11.28
C ILE A 202 -18.54 7.36 10.48
N TYR A 203 -18.71 7.05 9.20
CA TYR A 203 -19.79 7.64 8.39
C TYR A 203 -21.16 7.26 8.94
N SER A 204 -21.32 6.03 9.43
CA SER A 204 -22.56 5.55 10.05
C SER A 204 -22.90 6.33 11.32
N ILE A 205 -21.90 6.74 12.10
CA ILE A 205 -22.09 7.56 13.32
C ILE A 205 -22.49 8.98 12.95
N PHE A 206 -21.70 9.64 12.11
CA PHE A 206 -21.88 11.07 11.87
C PHE A 206 -23.04 11.37 10.92
N VAL A 207 -23.25 10.57 9.88
CA VAL A 207 -24.18 10.88 8.80
C VAL A 207 -25.44 10.02 8.86
N ASN A 208 -25.29 8.70 8.91
CA ASN A 208 -26.43 7.78 8.88
C ASN A 208 -27.19 7.73 10.20
N ARG A 209 -26.55 8.05 11.32
CA ARG A 209 -27.11 7.99 12.68
C ARG A 209 -27.57 6.58 13.09
N GLN A 210 -27.02 5.57 12.43
CA GLN A 210 -27.32 4.15 12.68
C GLN A 210 -26.04 3.35 12.56
N SER A 211 -25.61 2.69 13.62
CA SER A 211 -24.32 2.03 13.66
C SER A 211 -24.35 0.78 14.54
N VAL A 212 -23.25 0.02 14.51
CA VAL A 212 -22.99 -1.12 15.40
C VAL A 212 -21.71 -0.89 16.20
N CYS A 213 -21.38 -1.84 17.09
CA CYS A 213 -20.21 -1.76 17.96
C CYS A 213 -18.91 -1.32 17.26
N ALA A 214 -18.68 -1.74 16.01
CA ALA A 214 -17.50 -1.38 15.26
C ALA A 214 -17.45 0.12 14.89
N GLY A 215 -18.59 0.72 14.52
CA GLY A 215 -18.68 2.17 14.26
C GLY A 215 -18.53 2.99 15.54
N TYR A 216 -19.22 2.57 16.63
CA TYR A 216 -19.12 3.25 17.94
C TYR A 216 -17.72 3.24 18.53
N SER A 217 -16.87 2.27 18.19
CA SER A 217 -15.50 2.13 18.73
C SER A 217 -14.43 2.86 17.93
N LYS A 218 -14.79 3.53 16.83
CA LYS A 218 -13.88 4.28 15.97
C LYS A 218 -13.93 5.78 16.22
#